data_bf8844dcc3a392a6e99d69f368047338
#
_entry.id   bf8844dcc3a392a6e99d69f368047338
#
_cell.length_a   1.000
_cell.length_b   1.000
_cell.length_c   1.000
_cell.angle_alpha   90.00
_cell.angle_beta   90.00
_cell.angle_gamma   90.00
#
_symmetry.space_group_name_H-M   'P 1'
#
loop_
_entity.id
_entity.type
_entity.pdbx_description
1 polymer ?
#
loop_
_entity_poly.entity_id
_entity_poly.type
_entity_poly.pdbx_seq_one_letter_code
_entity_poly.pdbx_strand_id
1 'polypeptide(L)'
;MRRIVGIIIFALGILFLVAGLTRVVQGVTGISIFAIFIGLAVFGLSFIPQPDSGPEAPPPLPPADRVTGVFYEPDRVFKNLRYHPRWLAAFLVIVVFSLTYQLAFTQRVTPERIAGEMADKIIEGGWLQNSPISPEEFKARRIEEAKAPIGRVTNALGLIGGTLVFMLLLAGLYLLCVMAFGGRINFWQSLSVATYGSLPPVVISTILSLILLYVKSPEDIDATKGSRGLARADLGLLFSPAQHPLLFVIGSFIGVFSIYGWWVTVSGMHNTATKISKASAWTIALLLWLLGLVLVLILSAIFPSFVQ
;
A
#
# COMPACT_ATOMS: atom_id res chain seq x y z
N MET A 1 11.86 -9.98 -23.68
CA MET A 1 12.04 -10.69 -22.41
C MET A 1 10.91 -10.40 -21.40
N ARG A 2 10.64 -9.15 -21.01
CA ARG A 2 9.59 -8.80 -20.01
C ARG A 2 8.19 -9.32 -20.37
N ARG A 3 7.75 -9.22 -21.64
CA ARG A 3 6.43 -9.71 -22.10
C ARG A 3 6.28 -11.22 -21.90
N ILE A 4 7.31 -11.99 -22.23
CA ILE A 4 7.30 -13.45 -22.08
C ILE A 4 7.19 -13.82 -20.58
N VAL A 5 7.94 -13.14 -19.72
CA VAL A 5 7.88 -13.35 -18.26
C VAL A 5 6.49 -13.08 -17.73
N GLY A 6 5.85 -11.96 -18.13
CA GLY A 6 4.49 -11.64 -17.74
C GLY A 6 3.48 -12.70 -18.17
N ILE A 7 3.57 -13.19 -19.40
CA ILE A 7 2.70 -14.26 -19.94
C ILE A 7 2.91 -15.56 -19.18
N ILE A 8 4.16 -15.93 -18.87
CA ILE A 8 4.44 -17.17 -18.13
C ILE A 8 3.84 -17.10 -16.72
N ILE A 9 4.05 -15.99 -15.99
CA ILE A 9 3.51 -15.82 -14.64
C ILE A 9 1.98 -15.85 -14.67
N PHE A 10 1.35 -15.19 -15.65
CA PHE A 10 -0.09 -15.20 -15.85
C PHE A 10 -0.64 -16.60 -16.13
N ALA A 11 -0.01 -17.34 -17.04
CA ALA A 11 -0.42 -18.70 -17.38
C ALA A 11 -0.29 -19.67 -16.20
N LEU A 12 0.81 -19.57 -15.42
CA LEU A 12 0.99 -20.32 -14.18
C LEU A 12 -0.10 -19.97 -13.15
N GLY A 13 -0.44 -18.69 -13.03
CA GLY A 13 -1.52 -18.24 -12.16
C GLY A 13 -2.87 -18.86 -12.52
N ILE A 14 -3.22 -18.91 -13.82
CA ILE A 14 -4.44 -19.58 -14.29
C ILE A 14 -4.40 -21.09 -14.01
N LEU A 15 -3.28 -21.75 -14.28
CA LEU A 15 -3.11 -23.17 -14.02
C LEU A 15 -3.37 -23.51 -12.54
N PHE A 16 -2.75 -22.74 -11.63
CA PHE A 16 -2.94 -22.91 -10.19
C PHE A 16 -4.36 -22.55 -9.74
N LEU A 17 -5.02 -21.57 -10.40
CA LEU A 17 -6.41 -21.25 -10.11
C LEU A 17 -7.34 -22.42 -10.45
N VAL A 18 -7.17 -23.02 -11.62
CA VAL A 18 -7.94 -24.21 -12.03
C VAL A 18 -7.67 -25.37 -11.05
N ALA A 19 -6.41 -25.62 -10.67
CA ALA A 19 -6.08 -26.67 -9.69
C ALA A 19 -6.70 -26.42 -8.31
N GLY A 20 -6.82 -25.17 -7.89
CA GLY A 20 -7.49 -24.77 -6.65
C GLY A 20 -9.02 -24.95 -6.72
N LEU A 21 -9.65 -24.51 -7.80
CA LEU A 21 -11.10 -24.64 -8.02
C LEU A 21 -11.55 -26.10 -8.14
N THR A 22 -10.74 -26.95 -8.79
CA THR A 22 -10.98 -28.39 -8.90
C THR A 22 -10.60 -29.16 -7.62
N ARG A 23 -10.13 -28.48 -6.58
CA ARG A 23 -9.69 -29.04 -5.30
C ARG A 23 -8.53 -30.04 -5.42
N VAL A 24 -7.84 -30.08 -6.55
CA VAL A 24 -6.62 -30.90 -6.73
C VAL A 24 -5.52 -30.41 -5.79
N VAL A 25 -5.42 -29.10 -5.59
CA VAL A 25 -4.51 -28.48 -4.61
C VAL A 25 -5.30 -27.49 -3.77
N GLN A 26 -5.41 -27.74 -2.47
CA GLN A 26 -6.13 -26.87 -1.56
C GLN A 26 -5.29 -25.65 -1.14
N GLY A 27 -5.95 -24.49 -0.91
CA GLY A 27 -5.33 -23.29 -0.38
C GLY A 27 -4.52 -22.45 -1.37
N VAL A 28 -4.41 -22.85 -2.65
CA VAL A 28 -3.61 -22.11 -3.65
C VAL A 28 -4.36 -20.99 -4.36
N THR A 29 -5.65 -20.82 -4.12
CA THR A 29 -6.49 -19.81 -4.81
C THR A 29 -5.95 -18.39 -4.63
N GLY A 30 -5.53 -18.03 -3.42
CA GLY A 30 -4.96 -16.70 -3.16
C GLY A 30 -3.64 -16.47 -3.89
N ILE A 31 -2.77 -17.48 -3.92
CA ILE A 31 -1.49 -17.44 -4.64
C ILE A 31 -1.74 -17.33 -6.15
N SER A 32 -2.74 -18.03 -6.65
CA SER A 32 -3.13 -18.02 -8.07
C SER A 32 -3.60 -16.65 -8.52
N ILE A 33 -4.50 -16.04 -7.77
CA ILE A 33 -5.00 -14.68 -8.03
C ILE A 33 -3.84 -13.68 -8.03
N PHE A 34 -2.95 -13.78 -7.04
CA PHE A 34 -1.75 -12.95 -6.99
C PHE A 34 -0.86 -13.11 -8.22
N ALA A 35 -0.58 -14.36 -8.65
CA ALA A 35 0.22 -14.65 -9.83
C ALA A 35 -0.43 -14.08 -11.11
N ILE A 36 -1.76 -14.20 -11.26
CA ILE A 36 -2.51 -13.62 -12.37
C ILE A 36 -2.31 -12.09 -12.40
N PHE A 37 -2.51 -11.43 -11.25
CA PHE A 37 -2.33 -9.96 -11.16
C PHE A 37 -0.90 -9.52 -11.50
N ILE A 38 0.11 -10.19 -10.94
CA ILE A 38 1.51 -9.88 -11.22
C ILE A 38 1.83 -10.13 -12.70
N GLY A 39 1.37 -11.24 -13.27
CA GLY A 39 1.55 -11.56 -14.68
C GLY A 39 0.96 -10.48 -15.59
N LEU A 40 -0.28 -10.06 -15.34
CA LEU A 40 -0.93 -8.97 -16.05
C LEU A 40 -0.21 -7.63 -15.88
N ALA A 41 0.22 -7.31 -14.66
CA ALA A 41 0.96 -6.07 -14.39
C ALA A 41 2.29 -6.04 -15.15
N VAL A 42 3.09 -7.12 -15.07
CA VAL A 42 4.38 -7.22 -15.79
C VAL A 42 4.16 -7.17 -17.30
N PHE A 43 3.13 -7.85 -17.80
CA PHE A 43 2.77 -7.83 -19.22
C PHE A 43 2.37 -6.43 -19.67
N GLY A 44 1.42 -5.78 -18.97
CA GLY A 44 0.96 -4.42 -19.29
C GLY A 44 2.09 -3.39 -19.23
N LEU A 45 2.90 -3.42 -18.17
CA LEU A 45 4.04 -2.54 -17.99
C LEU A 45 5.13 -2.75 -19.07
N SER A 46 5.18 -3.92 -19.72
CA SER A 46 6.15 -4.19 -20.78
C SER A 46 5.90 -3.41 -22.07
N PHE A 47 4.72 -2.82 -22.24
CA PHE A 47 4.37 -1.96 -23.38
C PHE A 47 4.77 -0.50 -23.16
N ILE A 48 5.04 -0.10 -21.93
CA ILE A 48 5.40 1.27 -21.61
C ILE A 48 6.90 1.47 -21.83
N PRO A 49 7.32 2.34 -22.77
CA PRO A 49 8.72 2.60 -23.03
C PRO A 49 9.38 3.24 -21.80
N GLN A 50 10.64 2.89 -21.55
CA GLN A 50 11.45 3.60 -20.58
C GLN A 50 11.92 4.93 -21.19
N PRO A 51 12.08 6.00 -20.39
CA PRO A 51 12.64 7.23 -20.89
C PRO A 51 14.10 7.03 -21.26
N ASP A 52 14.50 7.61 -22.37
CA ASP A 52 15.91 7.71 -22.75
C ASP A 52 16.60 8.71 -21.82
N SER A 53 17.73 8.31 -21.24
CA SER A 53 18.45 9.14 -20.27
C SER A 53 19.10 10.38 -20.94
N GLY A 54 19.29 10.37 -22.25
CA GLY A 54 19.96 11.46 -22.98
C GLY A 54 21.46 11.60 -22.63
N PRO A 55 22.24 12.30 -23.48
CA PRO A 55 23.69 12.43 -23.29
C PRO A 55 24.08 13.31 -22.08
N GLU A 56 23.20 14.20 -21.64
CA GLU A 56 23.43 15.11 -20.49
C GLU A 56 22.95 14.54 -19.14
N ALA A 57 22.50 13.27 -19.10
CA ALA A 57 22.02 12.67 -17.88
C ALA A 57 23.15 12.48 -16.86
N PRO A 58 22.96 12.88 -15.59
CA PRO A 58 23.94 12.60 -14.55
C PRO A 58 24.06 11.08 -14.35
N PRO A 59 25.19 10.59 -13.84
CA PRO A 59 25.34 9.18 -13.53
C PRO A 59 24.23 8.70 -12.56
N PRO A 60 23.73 7.45 -12.71
CA PRO A 60 22.70 6.94 -11.82
C PRO A 60 23.24 6.80 -10.39
N LEU A 61 22.52 7.34 -9.42
CA LEU A 61 22.84 7.15 -7.99
C LEU A 61 22.78 5.67 -7.62
N PRO A 62 23.67 5.19 -6.73
CA PRO A 62 23.57 3.86 -6.13
C PRO A 62 22.21 3.65 -5.45
N PRO A 63 21.70 2.40 -5.38
CA PRO A 63 20.41 2.13 -4.71
C PRO A 63 20.37 2.60 -3.25
N ALA A 64 21.46 2.41 -2.50
CA ALA A 64 21.55 2.86 -1.11
C ALA A 64 21.41 4.38 -0.98
N ASP A 65 22.15 5.14 -1.81
CA ASP A 65 22.12 6.62 -1.78
C ASP A 65 20.74 7.17 -2.13
N ARG A 66 19.99 6.50 -3.02
CA ARG A 66 18.62 6.89 -3.36
C ARG A 66 17.66 6.61 -2.21
N VAL A 67 17.76 5.41 -1.62
CA VAL A 67 16.89 4.99 -0.51
C VAL A 67 17.12 5.85 0.72
N THR A 68 18.37 6.12 1.09
CA THR A 68 18.67 6.96 2.26
C THR A 68 18.51 8.45 1.95
N GLY A 69 18.99 8.89 0.81
CA GLY A 69 18.94 10.31 0.40
C GLY A 69 17.54 10.90 0.32
N VAL A 70 16.51 10.08 0.00
CA VAL A 70 15.14 10.59 -0.07
C VAL A 70 14.59 11.09 1.27
N PHE A 71 15.18 10.70 2.40
CA PHE A 71 14.77 11.15 3.73
C PHE A 71 15.20 12.58 4.04
N TYR A 72 16.35 13.04 3.52
CA TYR A 72 16.93 14.34 3.87
C TYR A 72 17.28 15.23 2.66
N GLU A 73 17.51 14.64 1.49
CA GLU A 73 17.82 15.32 0.21
C GLU A 73 16.89 14.86 -0.92
N PRO A 74 15.55 14.91 -0.78
CA PRO A 74 14.63 14.37 -1.78
C PRO A 74 14.83 15.01 -3.15
N ASP A 75 15.11 16.30 -3.22
CA ASP A 75 15.31 17.02 -4.49
C ASP A 75 16.44 16.42 -5.33
N ARG A 76 17.56 16.08 -4.70
CA ARG A 76 18.71 15.44 -5.36
C ARG A 76 18.32 14.06 -5.91
N VAL A 77 17.63 13.27 -5.11
CA VAL A 77 17.19 11.93 -5.49
C VAL A 77 16.21 12.00 -6.66
N PHE A 78 15.20 12.86 -6.59
CA PHE A 78 14.20 12.97 -7.63
C PHE A 78 14.72 13.58 -8.93
N LYS A 79 15.68 14.51 -8.88
CA LYS A 79 16.41 14.97 -10.07
C LYS A 79 17.13 13.83 -10.78
N ASN A 80 17.72 12.89 -10.03
CA ASN A 80 18.35 11.69 -10.62
C ASN A 80 17.31 10.72 -11.17
N LEU A 81 16.19 10.50 -10.46
CA LEU A 81 15.10 9.63 -10.88
C LEU A 81 14.36 10.14 -12.12
N ARG A 82 14.45 11.42 -12.46
CA ARG A 82 13.95 11.97 -13.72
C ARG A 82 14.60 11.31 -14.93
N TYR A 83 15.90 11.05 -14.86
CA TYR A 83 16.69 10.41 -15.92
C TYR A 83 16.74 8.89 -15.75
N HIS A 84 16.77 8.41 -14.52
CA HIS A 84 16.92 6.99 -14.16
C HIS A 84 15.78 6.53 -13.25
N PRO A 85 14.53 6.35 -13.76
CA PRO A 85 13.36 5.99 -12.95
C PRO A 85 13.46 4.53 -12.46
N ARG A 86 14.19 4.32 -11.39
CA ARG A 86 14.47 3.00 -10.76
C ARG A 86 13.69 2.84 -9.47
N TRP A 87 12.41 2.56 -9.56
CA TRP A 87 11.45 2.48 -8.46
C TRP A 87 11.61 1.24 -7.55
N LEU A 88 12.17 0.13 -8.08
CA LEU A 88 12.15 -1.17 -7.44
C LEU A 88 12.84 -1.19 -6.06
N ALA A 89 13.95 -0.47 -5.89
CA ALA A 89 14.68 -0.45 -4.61
C ALA A 89 13.80 0.11 -3.48
N ALA A 90 13.12 1.25 -3.70
CA ALA A 90 12.21 1.83 -2.72
C ALA A 90 11.02 0.90 -2.44
N PHE A 91 10.44 0.28 -3.47
CA PHE A 91 9.35 -0.67 -3.33
C PHE A 91 9.77 -1.87 -2.45
N LEU A 92 10.94 -2.46 -2.70
CA LEU A 92 11.43 -3.59 -1.90
C LEU A 92 11.64 -3.21 -0.43
N VAL A 93 12.16 -2.02 -0.15
CA VAL A 93 12.31 -1.54 1.24
C VAL A 93 10.94 -1.39 1.90
N ILE A 94 9.96 -0.78 1.23
CA ILE A 94 8.59 -0.67 1.75
C ILE A 94 8.03 -2.06 2.08
N VAL A 95 8.15 -3.00 1.16
CA VAL A 95 7.66 -4.38 1.33
C VAL A 95 8.35 -5.07 2.51
N VAL A 96 9.68 -4.98 2.63
CA VAL A 96 10.43 -5.59 3.73
C VAL A 96 9.97 -5.04 5.08
N PHE A 97 9.88 -3.71 5.23
CA PHE A 97 9.41 -3.11 6.48
C PHE A 97 7.96 -3.50 6.81
N SER A 98 7.06 -3.48 5.82
CA SER A 98 5.66 -3.86 6.00
C SER A 98 5.51 -5.33 6.37
N LEU A 99 6.25 -6.23 5.73
CA LEU A 99 6.26 -7.67 6.08
C LEU A 99 6.85 -7.91 7.47
N THR A 100 7.92 -7.22 7.83
CA THR A 100 8.53 -7.31 9.17
C THR A 100 7.51 -6.93 10.25
N TYR A 101 6.79 -5.83 10.04
CA TYR A 101 5.73 -5.43 10.96
C TYR A 101 4.60 -6.46 11.03
N GLN A 102 4.11 -6.91 9.87
CA GLN A 102 3.03 -7.91 9.82
C GLN A 102 3.40 -9.21 10.53
N LEU A 103 4.63 -9.70 10.32
CA LEU A 103 5.12 -10.91 10.98
C LEU A 103 5.24 -10.72 12.50
N ALA A 104 5.86 -9.62 12.94
CA ALA A 104 6.00 -9.29 14.36
C ALA A 104 4.61 -9.12 15.03
N PHE A 105 3.69 -8.42 14.36
CA PHE A 105 2.32 -8.22 14.83
C PHE A 105 1.58 -9.55 14.99
N THR A 106 1.63 -10.41 13.97
CA THR A 106 0.97 -11.72 13.99
C THR A 106 1.56 -12.64 15.05
N GLN A 107 2.87 -12.57 15.33
CA GLN A 107 3.50 -13.32 16.41
C GLN A 107 3.04 -12.85 17.79
N ARG A 108 2.88 -11.53 18.00
CA ARG A 108 2.56 -10.97 19.30
C ARG A 108 1.08 -10.97 19.64
N VAL A 109 0.22 -10.73 18.65
CA VAL A 109 -1.25 -10.64 18.84
C VAL A 109 -1.96 -11.96 18.60
N THR A 110 -1.29 -12.92 17.96
CA THR A 110 -1.74 -14.24 17.51
C THR A 110 -2.71 -14.22 16.31
N PRO A 111 -2.58 -15.17 15.37
CA PRO A 111 -3.46 -15.28 14.21
C PRO A 111 -4.92 -15.49 14.59
N GLU A 112 -5.16 -16.24 15.67
CA GLU A 112 -6.49 -16.59 16.18
C GLU A 112 -7.24 -15.33 16.62
N ARG A 113 -6.59 -14.49 17.40
CA ARG A 113 -7.18 -13.25 17.91
C ARG A 113 -7.46 -12.28 16.76
N ILE A 114 -6.52 -12.10 15.84
CA ILE A 114 -6.69 -11.22 14.66
C ILE A 114 -7.88 -11.71 13.82
N ALA A 115 -7.95 -12.99 13.50
CA ALA A 115 -9.03 -13.56 12.70
C ALA A 115 -10.38 -13.52 13.43
N GLY A 116 -10.38 -13.77 14.74
CA GLY A 116 -11.58 -13.70 15.57
C GLY A 116 -12.16 -12.29 15.65
N GLU A 117 -11.36 -11.29 16.00
CA GLU A 117 -11.80 -9.89 16.07
C GLU A 117 -12.23 -9.35 14.69
N MET A 118 -11.56 -9.75 13.61
CA MET A 118 -11.99 -9.40 12.25
C MET A 118 -13.33 -10.05 11.87
N ALA A 119 -13.53 -11.32 12.23
CA ALA A 119 -14.79 -12.01 11.98
C ALA A 119 -15.94 -11.36 12.76
N ASP A 120 -15.73 -10.99 14.04
CA ASP A 120 -16.73 -10.30 14.85
C ASP A 120 -17.17 -8.99 14.20
N LYS A 121 -16.24 -8.17 13.70
CA LYS A 121 -16.58 -6.92 12.98
C LYS A 121 -17.38 -7.15 11.69
N ILE A 122 -17.09 -8.22 10.94
CA ILE A 122 -17.85 -8.60 9.74
C ILE A 122 -19.28 -9.00 10.13
N ILE A 123 -19.44 -9.77 11.21
CA ILE A 123 -20.72 -10.21 11.75
C ILE A 123 -21.54 -9.00 12.24
N GLU A 124 -20.94 -8.14 13.07
CA GLU A 124 -21.56 -6.92 13.59
C GLU A 124 -21.96 -5.95 12.48
N GLY A 125 -21.17 -5.88 11.40
CA GLY A 125 -21.46 -5.09 10.21
C GLY A 125 -22.61 -5.61 9.35
N GLY A 126 -23.24 -6.74 9.72
CA GLY A 126 -24.41 -7.30 9.02
C GLY A 126 -24.12 -7.98 7.70
N TRP A 127 -22.85 -8.20 7.35
CA TRP A 127 -22.45 -8.77 6.07
C TRP A 127 -22.89 -10.23 5.86
N LEU A 128 -23.25 -10.92 6.96
CA LEU A 128 -23.69 -12.32 6.96
C LEU A 128 -25.22 -12.49 7.04
N GLN A 129 -26.01 -11.42 7.08
CA GLN A 129 -27.46 -11.50 7.27
C GLN A 129 -28.17 -12.37 6.21
N ASN A 130 -27.66 -12.44 4.98
CA ASN A 130 -28.19 -13.25 3.90
C ASN A 130 -27.28 -14.43 3.54
N SER A 131 -26.33 -14.79 4.41
CA SER A 131 -25.42 -15.93 4.19
C SER A 131 -26.03 -17.23 4.70
N PRO A 132 -25.85 -18.36 4.01
CA PRO A 132 -26.26 -19.67 4.50
C PRO A 132 -25.36 -20.20 5.65
N ILE A 133 -24.24 -19.51 5.96
CA ILE A 133 -23.26 -19.89 6.97
C ILE A 133 -23.59 -19.18 8.28
N SER A 134 -23.63 -19.91 9.41
CA SER A 134 -23.85 -19.29 10.72
C SER A 134 -22.66 -18.39 11.13
N PRO A 135 -22.89 -17.35 11.93
CA PRO A 135 -21.82 -16.49 12.44
C PRO A 135 -20.70 -17.26 13.16
N GLU A 136 -21.06 -18.29 13.94
CA GLU A 136 -20.12 -19.13 14.68
C GLU A 136 -19.27 -19.96 13.73
N GLU A 137 -19.88 -20.58 12.73
CA GLU A 137 -19.20 -21.38 11.72
C GLU A 137 -18.26 -20.50 10.89
N PHE A 138 -18.71 -19.31 10.49
CA PHE A 138 -17.87 -18.33 9.80
C PHE A 138 -16.63 -17.96 10.62
N LYS A 139 -16.82 -17.61 11.90
CA LYS A 139 -15.72 -17.26 12.81
C LYS A 139 -14.74 -18.43 13.00
N ALA A 140 -15.26 -19.61 13.27
CA ALA A 140 -14.43 -20.81 13.45
C ALA A 140 -13.58 -21.12 12.20
N ARG A 141 -14.19 -21.04 11.03
CA ARG A 141 -13.51 -21.25 9.74
C ARG A 141 -12.41 -20.20 9.50
N ARG A 142 -12.67 -18.92 9.79
CA ARG A 142 -11.68 -17.84 9.64
C ARG A 142 -10.47 -18.03 10.58
N ILE A 143 -10.71 -18.49 11.80
CA ILE A 143 -9.65 -18.80 12.76
C ILE A 143 -8.80 -19.99 12.27
N GLU A 144 -9.44 -21.05 11.77
CA GLU A 144 -8.73 -22.23 11.24
C GLU A 144 -7.90 -21.87 10.00
N GLU A 145 -8.46 -21.10 9.06
CA GLU A 145 -7.73 -20.59 7.89
C GLU A 145 -6.51 -19.74 8.29
N ALA A 146 -6.62 -18.93 9.35
CA ALA A 146 -5.53 -18.08 9.83
C ALA A 146 -4.39 -18.86 10.49
N LYS A 147 -4.68 -20.02 11.06
CA LYS A 147 -3.67 -20.94 11.66
C LYS A 147 -2.86 -21.67 10.59
N ALA A 148 -3.47 -21.94 9.44
CA ALA A 148 -2.84 -22.70 8.39
C ALA A 148 -1.57 -22.00 7.85
N PRO A 149 -0.44 -22.73 7.67
CA PRO A 149 0.79 -22.13 7.12
C PRO A 149 0.58 -21.45 5.77
N ILE A 150 -0.28 -22.01 4.92
CA ILE A 150 -0.62 -21.45 3.62
C ILE A 150 -1.31 -20.08 3.75
N GLY A 151 -2.09 -19.86 4.80
CA GLY A 151 -2.74 -18.58 5.09
C GLY A 151 -1.72 -17.46 5.33
N ARG A 152 -0.61 -17.76 6.01
CA ARG A 152 0.48 -16.78 6.23
C ARG A 152 1.16 -16.37 4.93
N VAL A 153 1.43 -17.36 4.06
CA VAL A 153 2.00 -17.09 2.72
C VAL A 153 1.05 -16.26 1.87
N THR A 154 -0.24 -16.62 1.85
CA THR A 154 -1.26 -15.89 1.10
C THR A 154 -1.40 -14.45 1.60
N ASN A 155 -1.38 -14.21 2.91
CA ASN A 155 -1.43 -12.87 3.49
C ASN A 155 -0.18 -12.04 3.13
N ALA A 156 1.01 -12.63 3.17
CA ALA A 156 2.24 -11.96 2.77
C ALA A 156 2.23 -11.58 1.27
N LEU A 157 1.81 -12.52 0.40
CA LEU A 157 1.65 -12.24 -1.02
C LEU A 157 0.55 -11.18 -1.28
N GLY A 158 -0.54 -11.23 -0.53
CA GLY A 158 -1.60 -10.22 -0.58
C GLY A 158 -1.09 -8.82 -0.24
N LEU A 159 -0.24 -8.70 0.80
CA LEU A 159 0.41 -7.44 1.15
C LEU A 159 1.32 -6.94 0.03
N ILE A 160 2.18 -7.79 -0.53
CA ILE A 160 3.09 -7.43 -1.62
C ILE A 160 2.29 -6.97 -2.84
N GLY A 161 1.29 -7.75 -3.25
CA GLY A 161 0.45 -7.46 -4.41
C GLY A 161 -0.39 -6.21 -4.20
N GLY A 162 -1.03 -6.07 -3.05
CA GLY A 162 -1.80 -4.89 -2.69
C GLY A 162 -0.95 -3.63 -2.70
N THR A 163 0.26 -3.68 -2.14
CA THR A 163 1.22 -2.57 -2.18
C THR A 163 1.60 -2.23 -3.62
N LEU A 164 1.90 -3.22 -4.45
CA LEU A 164 2.23 -3.00 -5.86
C LEU A 164 1.07 -2.34 -6.62
N VAL A 165 -0.14 -2.90 -6.49
CA VAL A 165 -1.35 -2.34 -7.13
C VAL A 165 -1.58 -0.90 -6.68
N PHE A 166 -1.47 -0.63 -5.37
CA PHE A 166 -1.60 0.72 -4.83
C PHE A 166 -0.57 1.69 -5.43
N MET A 167 0.71 1.29 -5.53
CA MET A 167 1.75 2.12 -6.13
C MET A 167 1.52 2.37 -7.63
N LEU A 168 1.01 1.37 -8.36
CA LEU A 168 0.66 1.51 -9.77
C LEU A 168 -0.51 2.49 -9.98
N LEU A 169 -1.55 2.38 -9.15
CA LEU A 169 -2.70 3.31 -9.17
C LEU A 169 -2.26 4.74 -8.82
N LEU A 170 -1.46 4.90 -7.78
CA LEU A 170 -0.94 6.19 -7.35
C LEU A 170 -0.05 6.82 -8.44
N ALA A 171 0.78 6.02 -9.10
CA ALA A 171 1.59 6.46 -10.23
C ALA A 171 0.73 6.92 -11.40
N GLY A 172 -0.36 6.21 -11.70
CA GLY A 172 -1.35 6.61 -12.70
C GLY A 172 -2.01 7.94 -12.36
N LEU A 173 -2.42 8.13 -11.10
CA LEU A 173 -3.00 9.39 -10.63
C LEU A 173 -1.99 10.55 -10.73
N TYR A 174 -0.74 10.36 -10.32
CA TYR A 174 0.29 11.39 -10.47
C TYR A 174 0.53 11.74 -11.95
N LEU A 175 0.60 10.73 -12.83
CA LEU A 175 0.73 10.94 -14.27
C LEU A 175 -0.41 11.81 -14.81
N LEU A 176 -1.66 11.43 -14.53
CA LEU A 176 -2.84 12.16 -15.00
C LEU A 176 -2.91 13.58 -14.45
N CYS A 177 -2.66 13.78 -13.16
CA CYS A 177 -2.68 15.10 -12.55
C CYS A 177 -1.56 15.99 -13.10
N VAL A 178 -0.32 15.49 -13.23
CA VAL A 178 0.78 16.27 -13.82
C VAL A 178 0.45 16.69 -15.24
N MET A 179 -0.12 15.78 -16.06
CA MET A 179 -0.55 16.12 -17.43
C MET A 179 -1.69 17.13 -17.45
N ALA A 180 -2.67 17.01 -16.56
CA ALA A 180 -3.79 17.96 -16.45
C ALA A 180 -3.32 19.38 -16.10
N PHE A 181 -2.21 19.51 -15.34
CA PHE A 181 -1.57 20.80 -15.04
C PHE A 181 -0.57 21.28 -16.11
N GLY A 182 -0.57 20.65 -17.29
CA GLY A 182 0.29 21.04 -18.42
C GLY A 182 1.74 20.57 -18.31
N GLY A 183 2.04 19.75 -17.31
CA GLY A 183 3.36 19.13 -17.15
C GLY A 183 3.57 17.92 -18.05
N ARG A 184 4.80 17.40 -18.06
CA ARG A 184 5.17 16.16 -18.75
C ARG A 184 5.94 15.27 -17.79
N ILE A 185 5.44 14.07 -17.63
CA ILE A 185 6.05 12.99 -16.84
C ILE A 185 5.70 11.67 -17.55
N ASN A 186 6.55 10.68 -17.48
CA ASN A 186 6.18 9.34 -17.95
C ASN A 186 5.79 8.44 -16.77
N PHE A 187 5.19 7.27 -17.10
CA PHE A 187 4.69 6.36 -16.09
C PHE A 187 5.79 5.85 -15.13
N TRP A 188 6.99 5.54 -15.64
CA TRP A 188 8.10 5.05 -14.79
C TRP A 188 8.62 6.11 -13.83
N GLN A 189 8.65 7.36 -14.28
CA GLN A 189 8.96 8.51 -13.44
C GLN A 189 7.88 8.70 -12.36
N SER A 190 6.60 8.64 -12.74
CA SER A 190 5.47 8.71 -11.79
C SER A 190 5.51 7.58 -10.77
N LEU A 191 5.83 6.35 -11.19
CA LEU A 191 5.98 5.21 -10.30
C LEU A 191 7.16 5.38 -9.35
N SER A 192 8.25 6.01 -9.81
CA SER A 192 9.37 6.35 -8.93
C SER A 192 8.97 7.43 -7.91
N VAL A 193 8.17 8.43 -8.30
CA VAL A 193 7.62 9.42 -7.35
C VAL A 193 6.71 8.75 -6.34
N ALA A 194 5.82 7.84 -6.76
CA ALA A 194 4.92 7.14 -5.86
C ALA A 194 5.68 6.29 -4.83
N THR A 195 6.66 5.50 -5.26
CA THR A 195 7.42 4.62 -4.37
C THR A 195 8.36 5.37 -3.44
N TYR A 196 9.17 6.30 -3.96
CA TYR A 196 10.10 7.08 -3.14
C TYR A 196 9.38 8.13 -2.28
N GLY A 197 8.25 8.69 -2.73
CA GLY A 197 7.43 9.59 -1.94
C GLY A 197 6.78 8.92 -0.73
N SER A 198 6.39 7.65 -0.87
CA SER A 198 5.81 6.85 0.21
C SER A 198 6.85 6.23 1.14
N LEU A 199 8.11 6.09 0.71
CA LEU A 199 9.14 5.36 1.45
C LEU A 199 9.42 5.96 2.84
N PRO A 200 9.74 7.27 3.01
CA PRO A 200 10.07 7.82 4.30
C PRO A 200 8.94 7.72 5.34
N PRO A 201 7.69 8.14 5.05
CA PRO A 201 6.62 8.04 6.04
C PRO A 201 6.31 6.58 6.41
N VAL A 202 6.36 5.64 5.46
CA VAL A 202 6.12 4.22 5.74
C VAL A 202 7.21 3.63 6.63
N VAL A 203 8.49 3.87 6.33
CA VAL A 203 9.60 3.32 7.13
C VAL A 203 9.56 3.87 8.55
N ILE A 204 9.41 5.19 8.72
CA ILE A 204 9.39 5.81 10.06
C ILE A 204 8.19 5.32 10.87
N SER A 205 6.99 5.33 10.28
CA SER A 205 5.79 4.86 10.99
C SER A 205 5.87 3.38 11.34
N THR A 206 6.48 2.56 10.48
CA THR A 206 6.67 1.12 10.74
C THR A 206 7.67 0.89 11.88
N ILE A 207 8.79 1.59 11.92
CA ILE A 207 9.76 1.50 13.02
C ILE A 207 9.09 1.88 14.34
N LEU A 208 8.38 3.00 14.38
CA LEU A 208 7.66 3.43 15.57
C LEU A 208 6.55 2.44 15.96
N SER A 209 5.86 1.85 14.98
CA SER A 209 4.85 0.81 15.24
C SER A 209 5.47 -0.45 15.83
N LEU A 210 6.66 -0.86 15.36
CA LEU A 210 7.39 -1.98 15.95
C LEU A 210 7.79 -1.70 17.40
N ILE A 211 8.28 -0.50 17.69
CA ILE A 211 8.61 -0.11 19.08
C ILE A 211 7.36 -0.19 19.96
N LEU A 212 6.25 0.43 19.52
CA LEU A 212 4.98 0.41 20.26
C LEU A 212 4.42 -0.99 20.42
N LEU A 213 4.60 -1.88 19.43
CA LEU A 213 4.15 -3.26 19.49
C LEU A 213 4.80 -4.03 20.66
N TYR A 214 6.05 -3.74 20.99
CA TYR A 214 6.76 -4.41 22.07
C TYR A 214 6.70 -3.69 23.41
N VAL A 215 6.37 -2.38 23.42
CA VAL A 215 6.17 -1.60 24.64
C VAL A 215 4.79 -1.84 25.24
N LYS A 216 3.74 -1.98 24.40
CA LYS A 216 2.38 -2.23 24.86
C LYS A 216 2.18 -3.68 25.26
N SER A 217 1.30 -3.92 26.26
CA SER A 217 0.81 -5.27 26.54
C SER A 217 -0.03 -5.80 25.38
N PRO A 218 0.06 -7.10 25.03
CA PRO A 218 -0.71 -7.66 23.92
C PRO A 218 -2.22 -7.43 24.05
N GLU A 219 -2.73 -7.43 25.27
CA GLU A 219 -4.16 -7.25 25.59
C GLU A 219 -4.65 -5.84 25.23
N ASP A 220 -3.77 -4.83 25.35
CA ASP A 220 -4.06 -3.42 25.05
C ASP A 220 -3.96 -3.09 23.56
N ILE A 221 -3.61 -4.06 22.72
CA ILE A 221 -3.49 -3.89 21.27
C ILE A 221 -4.79 -4.31 20.61
N ASP A 222 -5.47 -3.38 19.94
CA ASP A 222 -6.59 -3.67 19.04
C ASP A 222 -6.07 -4.49 17.84
N ALA A 223 -6.50 -5.74 17.72
CA ALA A 223 -5.98 -6.64 16.69
C ALA A 223 -6.37 -6.22 15.27
N THR A 224 -7.48 -5.51 15.10
CA THR A 224 -7.96 -5.06 13.80
C THR A 224 -7.29 -3.77 13.35
N LYS A 225 -7.26 -2.75 14.21
CA LYS A 225 -6.65 -1.44 13.92
C LYS A 225 -5.12 -1.53 13.93
N GLY A 226 -4.56 -2.27 14.88
CA GLY A 226 -3.11 -2.47 15.02
C GLY A 226 -2.47 -3.18 13.83
N SER A 227 -3.21 -4.01 13.10
CA SER A 227 -2.69 -4.66 11.89
C SER A 227 -2.21 -3.69 10.80
N ARG A 228 -2.74 -2.47 10.79
CA ARG A 228 -2.36 -1.38 9.85
C ARG A 228 -1.23 -0.49 10.37
N GLY A 229 -0.77 -0.70 11.60
CA GLY A 229 0.25 0.09 12.28
C GLY A 229 -0.27 0.71 13.58
N LEU A 230 0.59 0.69 14.60
CA LEU A 230 0.27 1.22 15.93
C LEU A 230 0.69 2.69 16.09
N ALA A 231 1.69 3.13 15.33
CA ALA A 231 2.17 4.50 15.39
C ALA A 231 1.20 5.42 14.66
N ARG A 232 0.42 6.14 15.44
CA ARG A 232 -0.49 7.18 14.96
C ARG A 232 0.00 8.53 15.48
N ALA A 233 0.13 9.48 14.58
CA ALA A 233 0.50 10.86 14.89
C ALA A 233 -0.39 11.80 14.06
N ASP A 234 -1.70 11.58 14.17
CA ASP A 234 -2.74 12.30 13.43
C ASP A 234 -3.78 12.91 14.38
N LEU A 235 -4.50 13.93 13.89
CA LEU A 235 -5.53 14.62 14.67
C LEU A 235 -6.75 13.74 14.96
N GLY A 236 -6.90 12.60 14.28
CA GLY A 236 -7.96 11.63 14.57
C GLY A 236 -7.91 11.08 16.00
N LEU A 237 -6.72 11.07 16.62
CA LEU A 237 -6.57 10.65 18.04
C LEU A 237 -7.37 11.53 19.03
N LEU A 238 -7.73 12.75 18.64
CA LEU A 238 -8.51 13.68 19.46
C LEU A 238 -10.01 13.37 19.46
N PHE A 239 -10.47 12.50 18.56
CA PHE A 239 -11.88 12.22 18.35
C PHE A 239 -12.18 10.74 18.57
N SER A 240 -13.25 10.44 19.32
CA SER A 240 -13.78 9.08 19.42
C SER A 240 -14.50 8.69 18.12
N PRO A 241 -14.11 7.59 17.46
CA PRO A 241 -14.78 7.15 16.24
C PRO A 241 -16.26 6.80 16.46
N ALA A 242 -16.64 6.37 17.67
CA ALA A 242 -18.03 6.08 18.02
C ALA A 242 -18.90 7.34 18.20
N GLN A 243 -18.33 8.43 18.73
CA GLN A 243 -19.06 9.67 18.98
C GLN A 243 -18.99 10.64 17.80
N HIS A 244 -17.84 10.74 17.14
CA HIS A 244 -17.55 11.70 16.08
C HIS A 244 -16.86 11.03 14.87
N PRO A 245 -17.52 10.08 14.18
CA PRO A 245 -16.88 9.30 13.10
C PRO A 245 -16.32 10.16 11.96
N LEU A 246 -17.02 11.21 11.56
CA LEU A 246 -16.54 12.11 10.50
C LEU A 246 -15.30 12.90 10.92
N LEU A 247 -15.30 13.47 12.15
CA LEU A 247 -14.15 14.20 12.67
C LEU A 247 -12.94 13.29 12.88
N PHE A 248 -13.17 12.04 13.32
CA PHE A 248 -12.15 11.03 13.40
C PHE A 248 -11.52 10.75 12.02
N VAL A 249 -12.33 10.56 10.97
CA VAL A 249 -11.83 10.33 9.60
C VAL A 249 -11.05 11.53 9.11
N ILE A 250 -11.61 12.74 9.18
CA ILE A 250 -10.93 13.97 8.74
C ILE A 250 -9.60 14.16 9.49
N GLY A 251 -9.62 14.01 10.81
CA GLY A 251 -8.42 14.13 11.65
C GLY A 251 -7.36 13.10 11.32
N SER A 252 -7.74 11.86 10.98
CA SER A 252 -6.82 10.79 10.61
C SER A 252 -6.05 11.07 9.30
N PHE A 253 -6.57 11.94 8.44
CA PHE A 253 -5.87 12.37 7.23
C PHE A 253 -4.86 13.49 7.47
N ILE A 254 -4.88 14.12 8.65
CA ILE A 254 -3.97 15.22 9.02
C ILE A 254 -3.04 14.73 10.10
N GLY A 255 -1.84 14.33 9.71
CA GLY A 255 -0.84 13.81 10.62
C GLY A 255 0.58 14.14 10.19
N VAL A 256 1.53 13.97 11.10
CA VAL A 256 2.95 14.25 10.86
C VAL A 256 3.48 13.44 9.68
N PHE A 257 3.12 12.17 9.59
CA PHE A 257 3.57 11.30 8.49
C PHE A 257 2.94 11.71 7.16
N SER A 258 1.67 12.17 7.16
CA SER A 258 0.99 12.66 5.96
C SER A 258 1.67 13.94 5.44
N ILE A 259 1.92 14.91 6.31
CA ILE A 259 2.56 16.19 5.95
C ILE A 259 3.98 15.94 5.41
N TYR A 260 4.74 15.07 6.06
CA TYR A 260 6.06 14.69 5.58
C TYR A 260 5.99 13.98 4.21
N GLY A 261 5.07 13.05 4.04
CA GLY A 261 4.83 12.37 2.77
C GLY A 261 4.45 13.34 1.64
N TRP A 262 3.64 14.37 1.94
CA TRP A 262 3.31 15.41 0.95
C TRP A 262 4.55 16.19 0.53
N TRP A 263 5.36 16.63 1.49
CA TRP A 263 6.58 17.37 1.20
C TRP A 263 7.52 16.56 0.28
N VAL A 264 7.74 15.28 0.57
CA VAL A 264 8.56 14.39 -0.26
C VAL A 264 7.94 14.19 -1.65
N THR A 265 6.62 13.97 -1.71
CA THR A 265 5.89 13.77 -2.99
C THR A 265 5.90 15.02 -3.87
N VAL A 266 5.72 16.21 -3.26
CA VAL A 266 5.80 17.50 -3.97
C VAL A 266 7.18 17.71 -4.55
N SER A 267 8.24 17.45 -3.75
CA SER A 267 9.62 17.43 -4.25
C SER A 267 9.76 16.45 -5.43
N GLY A 268 9.17 15.27 -5.29
CA GLY A 268 9.17 14.25 -6.34
C GLY A 268 8.55 14.73 -7.64
N MET A 269 7.32 15.21 -7.61
CA MET A 269 6.63 15.71 -8.80
C MET A 269 7.35 16.89 -9.45
N HIS A 270 7.79 17.86 -8.63
CA HIS A 270 8.48 19.07 -9.11
C HIS A 270 9.81 18.74 -9.80
N ASN A 271 10.64 17.88 -9.21
CA ASN A 271 11.98 17.58 -9.71
C ASN A 271 12.00 16.50 -10.80
N THR A 272 10.97 15.63 -10.86
CA THR A 272 10.91 14.55 -11.84
C THR A 272 10.16 14.96 -13.11
N ALA A 273 9.05 15.69 -12.97
CA ALA A 273 8.28 16.20 -14.12
C ALA A 273 8.96 17.42 -14.77
N THR A 274 8.60 17.69 -16.03
CA THR A 274 8.94 18.95 -16.70
C THR A 274 7.73 19.86 -16.73
N LYS A 275 7.97 21.18 -16.74
CA LYS A 275 6.92 22.23 -16.79
C LYS A 275 5.93 22.20 -15.61
N ILE A 276 6.33 21.67 -14.47
CA ILE A 276 5.54 21.71 -13.22
C ILE A 276 6.24 22.63 -12.22
N SER A 277 5.55 23.69 -11.81
CA SER A 277 6.00 24.57 -10.75
C SER A 277 5.85 23.87 -9.37
N LYS A 278 6.58 24.33 -8.38
CA LYS A 278 6.43 23.85 -7.00
C LYS A 278 5.00 24.09 -6.48
N ALA A 279 4.38 25.23 -6.85
CA ALA A 279 3.00 25.51 -6.50
C ALA A 279 2.01 24.52 -7.13
N SER A 280 2.17 24.21 -8.43
CA SER A 280 1.34 23.18 -9.10
C SER A 280 1.52 21.81 -8.45
N ALA A 281 2.73 21.43 -8.07
CA ALA A 281 2.98 20.16 -7.38
C ALA A 281 2.28 20.09 -6.00
N TRP A 282 2.26 21.19 -5.23
CA TRP A 282 1.47 21.29 -3.99
C TRP A 282 -0.03 21.18 -4.25
N THR A 283 -0.54 21.87 -5.26
CA THR A 283 -1.96 21.78 -5.64
C THR A 283 -2.36 20.34 -6.00
N ILE A 284 -1.53 19.65 -6.79
CA ILE A 284 -1.76 18.22 -7.12
C ILE A 284 -1.78 17.35 -5.87
N ALA A 285 -0.81 17.52 -4.97
CA ALA A 285 -0.75 16.74 -3.73
C ALA A 285 -1.99 16.96 -2.85
N LEU A 286 -2.44 18.21 -2.71
CA LEU A 286 -3.64 18.56 -1.95
C LEU A 286 -4.92 18.03 -2.60
N LEU A 287 -5.04 18.10 -3.93
CA LEU A 287 -6.21 17.57 -4.66
C LEU A 287 -6.30 16.05 -4.49
N LEU A 288 -5.19 15.33 -4.58
CA LEU A 288 -5.17 13.87 -4.39
C LEU A 288 -5.45 13.47 -2.94
N TRP A 289 -4.96 14.26 -1.99
CA TRP A 289 -5.30 14.09 -0.58
C TRP A 289 -6.81 14.31 -0.34
N LEU A 290 -7.37 15.39 -0.88
CA LEU A 290 -8.80 15.67 -0.79
C LEU A 290 -9.64 14.58 -1.44
N LEU A 291 -9.22 14.09 -2.61
CA LEU A 291 -9.87 12.96 -3.27
C LEU A 291 -9.87 11.71 -2.37
N GLY A 292 -8.73 11.38 -1.77
CA GLY A 292 -8.63 10.27 -0.82
C GLY A 292 -9.54 10.45 0.39
N LEU A 293 -9.57 11.65 0.97
CA LEU A 293 -10.46 11.99 2.08
C LEU A 293 -11.94 11.82 1.70
N VAL A 294 -12.37 12.37 0.56
CA VAL A 294 -13.75 12.26 0.08
C VAL A 294 -14.13 10.80 -0.16
N LEU A 295 -13.24 10.00 -0.77
CA LEU A 295 -13.50 8.57 -0.98
C LEU A 295 -13.67 7.82 0.35
N VAL A 296 -12.84 8.08 1.35
CA VAL A 296 -12.97 7.43 2.66
C VAL A 296 -14.23 7.91 3.38
N LEU A 297 -14.61 9.18 3.28
CA LEU A 297 -15.86 9.69 3.85
C LEU A 297 -17.09 9.03 3.22
N ILE A 298 -17.11 8.87 1.89
CA ILE A 298 -18.18 8.15 1.17
C ILE A 298 -18.24 6.70 1.62
N LEU A 299 -17.10 6.01 1.67
CA LEU A 299 -17.04 4.62 2.15
C LEU A 299 -17.50 4.49 3.59
N SER A 300 -17.15 5.43 4.45
CA SER A 300 -17.57 5.46 5.86
C SER A 300 -19.08 5.71 6.01
N ALA A 301 -19.68 6.48 5.10
CA ALA A 301 -21.12 6.72 5.10
C ALA A 301 -21.92 5.51 4.60
N ILE A 302 -21.39 4.79 3.59
CA ILE A 302 -22.03 3.58 3.04
C ILE A 302 -21.81 2.38 3.97
N PHE A 303 -20.63 2.28 4.57
CA PHE A 303 -20.19 1.18 5.43
C PHE A 303 -19.69 1.72 6.78
N PRO A 304 -20.59 2.04 7.75
CA PRO A 304 -20.19 2.60 9.04
C PRO A 304 -19.20 1.73 9.84
N SER A 305 -19.29 0.40 9.70
CA SER A 305 -18.36 -0.56 10.30
C SER A 305 -16.90 -0.43 9.82
N PHE A 306 -16.67 0.34 8.76
CA PHE A 306 -15.31 0.61 8.23
C PHE A 306 -14.51 1.58 9.11
N VAL A 307 -15.19 2.37 9.93
CA VAL A 307 -14.60 3.44 10.79
C VAL A 307 -14.56 3.05 12.26
N GLN A 308 -15.47 2.18 12.68
CA GLN A 308 -15.54 1.63 14.04
C GLN A 308 -14.54 0.48 14.18
#